data_edea391deb482cd6791e844627b5bfea
#
_entry.id   edea391deb482cd6791e844627b5bfea
#
_cell.length_a   1.000
_cell.length_b   1.000
_cell.length_c   1.000
_cell.angle_alpha   90.00
_cell.angle_beta   90.00
_cell.angle_gamma   90.00
#
_symmetry.space_group_name_H-M   'P 1'
#
loop_
_entity.id
_entity.type
_entity.pdbx_description
1 polymer ?
#
loop_
_entity_poly.entity_id
_entity_poly.type
_entity_poly.pdbx_seq_one_letter_code
_entity_poly.pdbx_strand_id
1 'polypeptide(L)'
;MVYNKYIGIIGGTGTIGSIIVKYLLQLQTHFHVLIGGRRSIKEISMSTFYNSERLKYNQMNYNNDVELDNFCSQCLLVINAVGPSFKINDKIALHALRNNCHYIDIGGYGILRDLLKPYEKSIEAQKLCFIIGVGWMPGISGVFSKTIIETHLNSPENTNFNIYYGDSRTLRKGFTRAIA
;
A
#
# COMPACT_ATOMS: atom_id res chain seq x y z
N MET A 1 -14.80 18.75 13.48
CA MET A 1 -13.35 18.46 13.71
C MET A 1 -12.66 18.38 12.36
N VAL A 2 -11.79 19.32 12.06
CA VAL A 2 -10.98 19.24 10.83
C VAL A 2 -9.90 18.17 11.10
N TYR A 3 -10.05 17.00 10.51
CA TYR A 3 -8.99 15.97 10.53
C TYR A 3 -7.84 16.47 9.66
N ASN A 4 -6.87 17.14 10.27
CA ASN A 4 -5.61 17.54 9.60
C ASN A 4 -4.64 16.36 9.45
N LYS A 5 -5.15 15.14 9.22
CA LYS A 5 -4.33 13.95 9.04
C LYS A 5 -4.23 13.57 7.57
N TYR A 6 -3.06 13.10 7.18
CA TYR A 6 -2.73 12.75 5.80
C TYR A 6 -3.13 11.31 5.45
N ILE A 7 -3.32 11.05 4.16
CA ILE A 7 -3.13 9.72 3.60
C ILE A 7 -1.62 9.58 3.33
N GLY A 8 -0.95 8.78 4.15
CA GLY A 8 0.48 8.52 4.05
C GLY A 8 0.78 7.41 3.05
N ILE A 9 1.76 7.61 2.16
CA ILE A 9 2.18 6.59 1.19
C ILE A 9 3.69 6.37 1.35
N ILE A 10 4.05 5.27 2.00
CA ILE A 10 5.47 4.88 2.12
C ILE A 10 5.88 4.20 0.82
N GLY A 11 6.93 4.74 0.17
CA GLY A 11 7.32 4.33 -1.17
C GLY A 11 6.56 5.04 -2.29
N GLY A 12 5.92 6.17 -1.99
CA GLY A 12 5.13 6.95 -2.97
C GLY A 12 5.91 7.51 -4.16
N THR A 13 7.24 7.48 -4.12
CA THR A 13 8.12 7.82 -5.27
C THR A 13 8.52 6.61 -6.11
N GLY A 14 8.08 5.40 -5.72
CA GLY A 14 8.30 4.17 -6.46
C GLY A 14 7.32 4.01 -7.63
N THR A 15 7.49 2.93 -8.41
CA THR A 15 6.67 2.66 -9.61
C THR A 15 5.18 2.59 -9.27
N ILE A 16 4.79 1.78 -8.29
CA ILE A 16 3.38 1.62 -7.90
C ILE A 16 2.92 2.80 -7.03
N GLY A 17 3.74 3.21 -6.05
CA GLY A 17 3.40 4.31 -5.16
C GLY A 17 3.09 5.61 -5.90
N SER A 18 3.85 5.95 -6.94
CA SER A 18 3.60 7.15 -7.75
C SER A 18 2.27 7.11 -8.51
N ILE A 19 1.85 5.92 -8.94
CA ILE A 19 0.53 5.72 -9.56
C ILE A 19 -0.58 5.95 -8.53
N ILE A 20 -0.43 5.38 -7.33
CA ILE A 20 -1.39 5.59 -6.23
C ILE A 20 -1.51 7.08 -5.90
N VAL A 21 -0.37 7.78 -5.73
CA VAL A 21 -0.35 9.23 -5.49
C VAL A 21 -1.10 9.98 -6.56
N LYS A 22 -0.81 9.69 -7.84
CA LYS A 22 -1.47 10.33 -8.98
C LYS A 22 -2.99 10.19 -8.91
N TYR A 23 -3.48 8.97 -8.70
CA TYR A 23 -4.93 8.73 -8.64
C TYR A 23 -5.57 9.39 -7.41
N LEU A 24 -4.95 9.36 -6.24
CA LEU A 24 -5.46 10.03 -5.05
C LEU A 24 -5.58 11.55 -5.23
N LEU A 25 -4.62 12.16 -5.94
CA LEU A 25 -4.67 13.59 -6.23
C LEU A 25 -5.72 13.96 -7.28
N GLN A 26 -6.09 13.03 -8.17
CA GLN A 26 -7.16 13.21 -9.15
C GLN A 26 -8.55 13.10 -8.52
N LEU A 27 -8.70 12.39 -7.39
CA LEU A 27 -9.95 12.33 -6.69
C LEU A 27 -10.32 13.70 -6.12
N GLN A 28 -11.58 14.11 -6.29
CA GLN A 28 -12.13 15.33 -5.70
C GLN A 28 -12.42 15.11 -4.22
N THR A 29 -11.35 15.04 -3.42
CA THR A 29 -11.43 14.82 -1.97
C THR A 29 -10.71 15.92 -1.24
N HIS A 30 -11.05 16.10 0.04
CA HIS A 30 -10.37 17.06 0.93
C HIS A 30 -9.10 16.48 1.59
N PHE A 31 -8.75 15.24 1.28
CA PHE A 31 -7.58 14.61 1.88
C PHE A 31 -6.28 15.13 1.28
N HIS A 32 -5.30 15.32 2.16
CA HIS A 32 -3.94 15.64 1.81
C HIS A 32 -3.12 14.35 1.78
N VAL A 33 -2.15 14.29 0.89
CA VAL A 33 -1.27 13.13 0.70
C VAL A 33 0.11 13.46 1.25
N LEU A 34 0.67 12.53 2.05
CA LEU A 34 2.04 12.60 2.55
C LEU A 34 2.85 11.45 1.95
N ILE A 35 3.87 11.74 1.18
CA ILE A 35 4.76 10.72 0.62
C ILE A 35 5.95 10.52 1.55
N GLY A 36 6.22 9.27 1.95
CA GLY A 36 7.44 8.86 2.63
C GLY A 36 8.41 8.16 1.69
N GLY A 37 9.69 8.54 1.72
CA GLY A 37 10.70 7.91 0.90
C GLY A 37 12.13 8.31 1.26
N ARG A 38 13.12 7.52 0.82
CA ARG A 38 14.54 7.70 1.18
C ARG A 38 15.27 8.78 0.38
N ARG A 39 14.81 9.03 -0.87
CA ARG A 39 15.46 9.99 -1.76
C ARG A 39 15.27 11.42 -1.25
N SER A 40 16.26 12.27 -1.48
CA SER A 40 16.07 13.71 -1.21
C SER A 40 15.02 14.30 -2.18
N ILE A 41 14.40 15.40 -1.78
CA ILE A 41 13.43 16.09 -2.63
C ILE A 41 14.03 16.55 -3.96
N LYS A 42 15.34 16.83 -3.97
CA LYS A 42 16.10 17.24 -5.17
C LYS A 42 16.27 16.08 -6.17
N GLU A 43 16.28 14.85 -5.69
CA GLU A 43 16.43 13.64 -6.51
C GLU A 43 15.09 13.13 -7.06
N ILE A 44 13.99 13.65 -6.54
CA ILE A 44 12.67 13.33 -7.03
C ILE A 44 12.42 14.24 -8.23
N SER A 45 12.49 13.66 -9.43
CA SER A 45 12.09 14.36 -10.64
C SER A 45 10.72 14.98 -10.43
N MET A 46 10.66 16.31 -10.43
CA MET A 46 9.44 17.11 -10.25
C MET A 46 8.53 16.93 -11.47
N SER A 47 7.98 15.73 -11.62
CA SER A 47 6.89 15.55 -12.56
C SER A 47 5.70 16.41 -12.10
N THR A 48 4.91 16.87 -13.05
CA THR A 48 3.86 17.88 -12.90
C THR A 48 2.85 17.63 -11.76
N PHE A 49 2.71 16.42 -11.26
CA PHE A 49 1.79 16.14 -10.15
C PHE A 49 2.34 16.48 -8.75
N TYR A 50 3.66 16.70 -8.61
CA TYR A 50 4.24 17.14 -7.33
C TYR A 50 3.98 18.62 -7.00
N ASN A 51 3.38 19.38 -7.90
CA ASN A 51 3.00 20.78 -7.67
C ASN A 51 1.62 20.93 -6.99
N SER A 52 1.02 19.87 -6.51
CA SER A 52 -0.26 19.96 -5.81
C SER A 52 -0.09 20.45 -4.38
N GLU A 53 -0.86 21.48 -3.98
CA GLU A 53 -0.91 21.97 -2.60
C GLU A 53 -1.35 20.89 -1.60
N ARG A 54 -2.05 19.85 -2.09
CA ARG A 54 -2.48 18.70 -1.29
C ARG A 54 -1.38 17.65 -1.07
N LEU A 55 -0.19 17.85 -1.64
CA LEU A 55 0.90 16.88 -1.57
C LEU A 55 2.05 17.40 -0.73
N LYS A 56 2.49 16.60 0.24
CA LYS A 56 3.74 16.82 0.98
C LYS A 56 4.67 15.64 0.84
N TYR A 57 5.95 15.90 0.93
CA TYR A 57 7.01 14.89 0.92
C TYR A 57 7.76 14.92 2.25
N ASN A 58 7.95 13.75 2.84
CA ASN A 58 8.76 13.52 4.01
C ASN A 58 9.92 12.57 3.64
N GLN A 59 11.13 13.09 3.63
CA GLN A 59 12.31 12.24 3.47
C GLN A 59 12.47 11.40 4.72
N MET A 60 12.35 10.08 4.57
CA MET A 60 12.41 9.13 5.68
C MET A 60 12.93 7.76 5.25
N ASN A 61 13.55 7.08 6.18
CA ASN A 61 13.90 5.67 6.03
C ASN A 61 12.98 4.82 6.93
N TYR A 62 12.13 3.99 6.33
CA TYR A 62 11.21 3.12 7.09
C TYR A 62 11.94 2.10 8.00
N ASN A 63 13.25 1.90 7.84
CA ASN A 63 14.06 1.09 8.76
C ASN A 63 14.39 1.82 10.06
N ASN A 64 14.29 3.15 10.08
CA ASN A 64 14.42 3.96 11.29
C ASN A 64 13.06 4.09 11.96
N ASP A 65 12.94 3.50 13.16
CA ASP A 65 11.67 3.43 13.88
C ASP A 65 11.15 4.82 14.28
N VAL A 66 12.04 5.73 14.65
CA VAL A 66 11.66 7.11 15.02
C VAL A 66 11.10 7.87 13.82
N GLU A 67 11.75 7.76 12.66
CA GLU A 67 11.27 8.41 11.45
C GLU A 67 9.94 7.82 10.99
N LEU A 68 9.78 6.50 11.12
CA LEU A 68 8.56 5.81 10.75
C LEU A 68 7.40 6.16 11.70
N ASP A 69 7.62 6.24 13.02
CA ASP A 69 6.61 6.70 13.97
C ASP A 69 6.22 8.15 13.71
N ASN A 70 7.20 9.03 13.50
CA ASN A 70 6.94 10.43 13.15
C ASN A 70 6.12 10.58 11.86
N PHE A 71 6.33 9.71 10.88
CA PHE A 71 5.53 9.67 9.67
C PHE A 71 4.09 9.21 9.97
N CYS A 72 3.95 8.07 10.64
CA CYS A 72 2.65 7.48 10.93
C CYS A 72 1.79 8.41 11.81
N SER A 73 2.37 9.10 12.79
CA SER A 73 1.63 10.00 13.69
C SER A 73 0.88 11.14 12.96
N GLN A 74 1.33 11.50 11.77
CA GLN A 74 0.70 12.52 10.94
C GLN A 74 -0.43 11.95 10.06
N CYS A 75 -0.59 10.63 10.00
CA CYS A 75 -1.48 9.98 9.05
C CYS A 75 -2.77 9.48 9.71
N LEU A 76 -3.86 9.50 8.95
CA LEU A 76 -5.08 8.77 9.25
C LEU A 76 -5.01 7.35 8.68
N LEU A 77 -4.42 7.23 7.50
CA LEU A 77 -4.25 6.00 6.74
C LEU A 77 -2.81 5.92 6.25
N VAL A 78 -2.19 4.77 6.40
CA VAL A 78 -0.86 4.47 5.85
C VAL A 78 -1.01 3.42 4.74
N ILE A 79 -0.53 3.73 3.55
CA ILE A 79 -0.46 2.81 2.41
C ILE A 79 1.00 2.39 2.24
N ASN A 80 1.27 1.11 2.37
CA ASN A 80 2.59 0.55 2.11
C ASN A 80 2.73 0.17 0.64
N ALA A 81 3.51 0.97 -0.10
CA ALA A 81 3.89 0.70 -1.49
C ALA A 81 5.38 0.35 -1.63
N VAL A 82 6.04 -0.02 -0.52
CA VAL A 82 7.44 -0.47 -0.53
C VAL A 82 7.50 -1.97 -0.81
N GLY A 83 8.49 -2.38 -1.55
CA GLY A 83 8.77 -3.79 -1.83
C GLY A 83 10.26 -4.13 -1.62
N PRO A 84 10.61 -5.40 -1.57
CA PRO A 84 9.72 -6.56 -1.59
C PRO A 84 9.10 -6.85 -0.20
N SER A 85 7.86 -7.30 -0.18
CA SER A 85 7.04 -7.47 1.04
C SER A 85 7.69 -8.39 2.07
N PHE A 86 8.38 -9.45 1.64
CA PHE A 86 9.04 -10.41 2.54
C PHE A 86 10.23 -9.81 3.34
N LYS A 87 10.73 -8.63 2.95
CA LYS A 87 11.76 -7.90 3.71
C LYS A 87 11.16 -6.92 4.71
N ILE A 88 9.94 -6.51 4.50
CA ILE A 88 9.26 -5.49 5.30
C ILE A 88 8.47 -6.15 6.42
N ASN A 89 7.86 -7.32 6.12
CA ASN A 89 6.99 -8.06 7.02
C ASN A 89 5.90 -7.13 7.62
N ASP A 90 5.70 -7.19 8.92
CA ASP A 90 4.70 -6.43 9.67
C ASP A 90 5.18 -5.07 10.19
N LYS A 91 6.44 -4.71 9.96
CA LYS A 91 7.06 -3.51 10.55
C LYS A 91 6.21 -2.25 10.37
N ILE A 92 5.86 -1.92 9.11
CA ILE A 92 5.09 -0.70 8.84
C ILE A 92 3.68 -0.80 9.41
N ALA A 93 3.05 -1.98 9.35
CA ALA A 93 1.73 -2.22 9.90
C ALA A 93 1.69 -2.01 11.42
N LEU A 94 2.70 -2.48 12.16
CA LEU A 94 2.80 -2.29 13.60
C LEU A 94 3.01 -0.83 14.00
N HIS A 95 3.79 -0.07 13.22
CA HIS A 95 3.92 1.37 13.44
C HIS A 95 2.62 2.12 13.15
N ALA A 96 1.87 1.71 12.11
CA ALA A 96 0.53 2.24 11.84
C ALA A 96 -0.42 1.95 13.01
N LEU A 97 -0.42 0.72 13.55
CA LEU A 97 -1.22 0.34 14.72
C LEU A 97 -0.90 1.20 15.95
N ARG A 98 0.38 1.37 16.29
CA ARG A 98 0.83 2.18 17.43
C ARG A 98 0.38 3.64 17.33
N ASN A 99 0.27 4.15 16.11
CA ASN A 99 -0.10 5.55 15.83
C ASN A 99 -1.59 5.75 15.51
N ASN A 100 -2.43 4.73 15.76
CA ASN A 100 -3.86 4.77 15.47
C ASN A 100 -4.18 5.10 14.00
N CYS A 101 -3.44 4.49 13.07
CA CYS A 101 -3.64 4.64 11.64
C CYS A 101 -4.34 3.42 11.05
N HIS A 102 -5.25 3.62 10.12
CA HIS A 102 -5.66 2.58 9.19
C HIS A 102 -4.45 2.15 8.34
N TYR A 103 -4.49 0.93 7.82
CA TYR A 103 -3.37 0.40 7.05
C TYR A 103 -3.80 -0.32 5.79
N ILE A 104 -3.09 -0.09 4.70
CA ILE A 104 -3.26 -0.81 3.43
C ILE A 104 -1.89 -1.30 2.97
N ASP A 105 -1.81 -2.59 2.63
CA ASP A 105 -0.61 -3.20 2.02
C ASP A 105 -0.94 -3.75 0.64
N ILE A 106 -0.15 -3.34 -0.36
CA ILE A 106 -0.37 -3.76 -1.74
C ILE A 106 0.26 -5.10 -2.08
N GLY A 107 1.20 -5.58 -1.29
CA GLY A 107 2.00 -6.77 -1.59
C GLY A 107 2.05 -7.82 -0.49
N GLY A 108 1.41 -7.57 0.66
CA GLY A 108 1.40 -8.49 1.80
C GLY A 108 0.66 -9.78 1.48
N TYR A 109 1.38 -10.89 1.59
CA TYR A 109 0.84 -12.23 1.41
C TYR A 109 0.25 -12.79 2.72
N GLY A 110 -0.14 -14.05 2.71
CA GLY A 110 -0.56 -14.79 3.89
C GLY A 110 0.40 -14.67 5.08
N ILE A 111 1.69 -14.52 4.81
CA ILE A 111 2.72 -14.27 5.84
C ILE A 111 2.39 -13.00 6.65
N LEU A 112 2.05 -11.89 5.99
CA LEU A 112 1.70 -10.65 6.69
C LEU A 112 0.42 -10.83 7.52
N ARG A 113 -0.58 -11.55 6.99
CA ARG A 113 -1.79 -11.90 7.75
C ARG A 113 -1.44 -12.66 9.01
N ASP A 114 -0.59 -13.67 8.91
CA ASP A 114 -0.23 -14.53 10.04
C ASP A 114 0.58 -13.76 11.10
N LEU A 115 1.45 -12.84 10.68
CA LEU A 115 2.18 -11.93 11.56
C LEU A 115 1.25 -10.93 12.27
N LEU A 116 0.18 -10.49 11.63
CA LEU A 116 -0.78 -9.54 12.21
C LEU A 116 -1.85 -10.19 13.08
N LYS A 117 -2.05 -11.51 12.97
CA LYS A 117 -3.05 -12.26 13.74
C LYS A 117 -3.01 -12.01 15.26
N PRO A 118 -1.83 -11.94 15.92
CA PRO A 118 -1.75 -11.62 17.35
C PRO A 118 -2.31 -10.25 17.72
N TYR A 119 -2.40 -9.34 16.76
CA TYR A 119 -2.80 -7.95 16.97
C TYR A 119 -4.26 -7.67 16.57
N GLU A 120 -5.02 -8.65 16.08
CA GLU A 120 -6.42 -8.50 15.65
C GLU A 120 -7.29 -7.80 16.72
N LYS A 121 -7.21 -8.27 17.97
CA LYS A 121 -7.97 -7.66 19.08
C LYS A 121 -7.60 -6.19 19.31
N SER A 122 -6.34 -5.84 19.14
CA SER A 122 -5.89 -4.45 19.30
C SER A 122 -6.35 -3.57 18.15
N ILE A 123 -6.35 -4.10 16.92
CA ILE A 123 -6.86 -3.41 15.73
C ILE A 123 -8.36 -3.14 15.88
N GLU A 124 -9.13 -4.15 16.31
CA GLU A 124 -10.57 -4.02 16.54
C GLU A 124 -10.89 -3.03 17.68
N ALA A 125 -10.20 -3.15 18.81
CA ALA A 125 -10.40 -2.27 19.97
C ALA A 125 -10.15 -0.79 19.62
N GLN A 126 -9.20 -0.51 18.73
CA GLN A 126 -8.94 0.83 18.22
C GLN A 126 -9.82 1.22 17.03
N LYS A 127 -10.73 0.35 16.58
CA LYS A 127 -11.61 0.56 15.42
C LYS A 127 -10.83 0.86 14.13
N LEU A 128 -9.68 0.23 13.97
CA LEU A 128 -8.85 0.39 12.79
C LEU A 128 -9.23 -0.63 11.71
N CYS A 129 -8.98 -0.26 10.46
CA CYS A 129 -9.14 -1.14 9.30
C CYS A 129 -7.76 -1.42 8.70
N PHE A 130 -7.39 -2.70 8.66
CA PHE A 130 -6.16 -3.17 8.02
C PHE A 130 -6.53 -4.03 6.81
N ILE A 131 -6.16 -3.57 5.62
CA ILE A 131 -6.44 -4.27 4.36
C ILE A 131 -5.09 -4.69 3.77
N ILE A 132 -4.91 -5.99 3.59
CA ILE A 132 -3.65 -6.55 3.08
C ILE A 132 -3.89 -7.29 1.76
N GLY A 133 -2.85 -7.33 0.91
CA GLY A 133 -2.95 -8.02 -0.37
C GLY A 133 -3.82 -7.30 -1.39
N VAL A 134 -3.80 -5.96 -1.42
CA VAL A 134 -4.62 -5.12 -2.32
C VAL A 134 -3.83 -4.77 -3.58
N GLY A 135 -3.08 -5.73 -4.12
CA GLY A 135 -2.32 -5.55 -5.34
C GLY A 135 -2.94 -6.25 -6.55
N TRP A 136 -2.09 -6.66 -7.46
CA TRP A 136 -2.48 -7.48 -8.60
C TRP A 136 -2.67 -8.94 -8.18
N MET A 137 -1.66 -9.50 -7.52
CA MET A 137 -1.66 -10.87 -6.98
C MET A 137 -0.80 -10.90 -5.70
N PRO A 138 -1.42 -11.04 -4.53
CA PRO A 138 -2.87 -11.14 -4.26
C PRO A 138 -3.60 -9.80 -4.49
N GLY A 139 -4.92 -9.89 -4.72
CA GLY A 139 -5.81 -8.75 -4.85
C GLY A 139 -6.76 -8.88 -6.03
N ILE A 140 -6.60 -8.03 -7.04
CA ILE A 140 -7.55 -7.92 -8.16
C ILE A 140 -7.74 -9.23 -8.93
N SER A 141 -6.69 -10.05 -9.06
CA SER A 141 -6.78 -11.36 -9.71
C SER A 141 -7.77 -12.29 -9.01
N GLY A 142 -7.76 -12.33 -7.68
CA GLY A 142 -8.70 -13.15 -6.89
C GLY A 142 -10.14 -12.64 -7.01
N VAL A 143 -10.34 -11.33 -6.91
CA VAL A 143 -11.66 -10.72 -7.06
C VAL A 143 -12.21 -10.96 -8.47
N PHE A 144 -11.39 -10.78 -9.50
CA PHE A 144 -11.78 -11.02 -10.89
C PHE A 144 -12.16 -12.49 -11.12
N SER A 145 -11.34 -13.44 -10.65
CA SER A 145 -11.65 -14.86 -10.74
C SER A 145 -12.96 -15.21 -10.05
N LYS A 146 -13.17 -14.72 -8.83
CA LYS A 146 -14.40 -14.94 -8.08
C LYS A 146 -15.62 -14.40 -8.83
N THR A 147 -15.52 -13.20 -9.36
CA THR A 147 -16.61 -12.59 -10.15
C THR A 147 -16.97 -13.44 -11.36
N ILE A 148 -15.97 -13.92 -12.13
CA ILE A 148 -16.23 -14.79 -13.29
C ILE A 148 -16.89 -16.11 -12.86
N ILE A 149 -16.42 -16.74 -11.79
CA ILE A 149 -16.99 -17.98 -11.27
C ILE A 149 -18.45 -17.76 -10.89
N GLU A 150 -18.78 -16.72 -10.15
CA GLU A 150 -20.13 -16.43 -9.69
C GLU A 150 -21.09 -16.02 -10.81
N THR A 151 -20.59 -15.37 -11.86
CA THR A 151 -21.44 -14.83 -12.93
C THR A 151 -21.60 -15.76 -14.13
N HIS A 152 -20.62 -16.63 -14.38
CA HIS A 152 -20.56 -17.38 -15.63
C HIS A 152 -20.49 -18.90 -15.47
N LEU A 153 -20.31 -19.43 -14.26
CA LEU A 153 -20.18 -20.86 -14.03
C LEU A 153 -21.34 -21.41 -13.20
N ASN A 154 -22.04 -22.39 -13.77
CA ASN A 154 -23.18 -23.07 -13.10
C ASN A 154 -22.73 -24.11 -12.05
N SER A 155 -21.47 -24.55 -12.09
CA SER A 155 -20.92 -25.58 -11.18
C SER A 155 -19.45 -25.29 -10.91
N PRO A 156 -19.14 -24.40 -9.97
CA PRO A 156 -17.74 -23.97 -9.71
C PRO A 156 -16.88 -25.06 -9.06
N GLU A 157 -17.48 -26.09 -8.46
CA GLU A 157 -16.79 -27.08 -7.64
C GLU A 157 -15.77 -27.95 -8.38
N ASN A 158 -15.91 -28.09 -9.71
CA ASN A 158 -15.04 -28.91 -10.56
C ASN A 158 -14.32 -28.09 -11.66
N THR A 159 -14.11 -26.80 -11.44
CA THR A 159 -13.52 -25.91 -12.46
C THR A 159 -12.06 -25.61 -12.13
N ASN A 160 -11.16 -25.93 -13.06
CA ASN A 160 -9.78 -25.46 -13.02
C ASN A 160 -9.72 -24.06 -13.63
N PHE A 161 -9.17 -23.11 -12.86
CA PHE A 161 -9.05 -21.72 -13.26
C PHE A 161 -7.60 -21.32 -13.43
N ASN A 162 -7.21 -21.00 -14.66
CA ASN A 162 -5.86 -20.54 -14.97
C ASN A 162 -5.87 -19.04 -15.30
N ILE A 163 -5.05 -18.25 -14.61
CA ILE A 163 -4.89 -16.83 -14.85
C ILE A 163 -3.56 -16.60 -15.55
N TYR A 164 -3.60 -16.05 -16.75
CA TYR A 164 -2.43 -15.62 -17.49
C TYR A 164 -2.33 -14.10 -17.44
N TYR A 165 -1.18 -13.58 -17.09
CA TYR A 165 -0.91 -12.16 -17.10
C TYR A 165 0.44 -11.85 -17.75
N GLY A 166 0.50 -10.70 -18.42
CA GLY A 166 1.71 -10.19 -19.03
C GLY A 166 2.03 -8.79 -18.53
N ASP A 167 3.31 -8.45 -18.47
CA ASP A 167 3.78 -7.11 -18.15
C ASP A 167 4.71 -6.63 -19.25
N SER A 168 4.33 -5.56 -19.94
CA SER A 168 5.11 -4.94 -21.01
C SER A 168 6.08 -3.86 -20.51
N ARG A 169 6.11 -3.59 -19.21
CA ARG A 169 6.97 -2.55 -18.63
C ARG A 169 8.42 -2.96 -18.65
N THR A 170 9.31 -2.04 -18.99
CA THR A 170 10.75 -2.22 -18.79
C THR A 170 11.06 -2.34 -17.30
N LEU A 171 11.67 -3.44 -16.89
CA LEU A 171 12.09 -3.64 -15.51
C LEU A 171 13.15 -2.60 -15.15
N ARG A 172 12.89 -1.76 -14.16
CA ARG A 172 13.90 -0.88 -13.58
C ARG A 172 14.85 -1.69 -12.70
N LYS A 173 16.13 -1.26 -12.61
CA LYS A 173 17.09 -1.85 -11.67
C LYS A 173 16.49 -1.93 -10.28
N GLY A 174 16.45 -3.11 -9.68
CA GLY A 174 15.87 -3.37 -8.36
C GLY A 174 14.49 -4.02 -8.37
N PHE A 175 13.91 -4.28 -9.53
CA PHE A 175 12.69 -5.06 -9.63
C PHE A 175 13.05 -6.54 -9.57
N THR A 176 12.79 -7.19 -8.45
CA THR A 176 12.90 -8.66 -8.37
C THR A 176 11.66 -9.25 -9.02
N ARG A 177 11.82 -10.16 -9.98
CA ARG A 177 10.74 -11.02 -10.45
C ARG A 177 10.21 -11.79 -9.24
N ALA A 178 9.01 -11.51 -8.81
CA ALA A 178 8.26 -12.46 -8.03
C ALA A 178 7.83 -13.55 -9.03
N ILE A 179 8.57 -14.65 -9.06
CA ILE A 179 8.13 -15.87 -9.74
C ILE A 179 7.21 -16.55 -8.73
N ALA A 180 5.94 -16.69 -9.10
CA ALA A 180 5.00 -17.55 -8.39
C ALA A 180 5.36 -19.00 -8.62
#